data_d2f4ccb8c4e733afa5f5bacb8398cdba
#
_entry.id   d2f4ccb8c4e733afa5f5bacb8398cdba
#
_cell.length_a   1.000
_cell.length_b   1.000
_cell.length_c   1.000
_cell.angle_alpha   90.00
_cell.angle_beta   90.00
_cell.angle_gamma   90.00
#
_symmetry.space_group_name_H-M   'P 1'
#
loop_
_entity.id
_entity.type
_entity.pdbx_description
1 polymer ?
#
loop_
_entity_poly.entity_id
_entity_poly.type
_entity_poly.pdbx_seq_one_letter_code
_entity_poly.pdbx_strand_id
1 'polypeptide(L)'
;MMKREYRRALITGATSGIGAAFARALPATTGLLLSGRDEEKLAQIQGELAVPGREVDIVRADLSKLDEVHALAERAEAASVDLLINNAGIGELGAIADHALEAEVNTAMVNVVAVVALTRALLPGMIERARRDGRSGGIIILSSTAAFAPVPFFSTYAASKTFDLHYGEALAEELRGEPVSVLVVCPGATNTAFGGRAGYERRLPGSAEPMDVASKALQCLGRQTVCVTGRIGPIALNPLLAPRRAFTGALGAGMRFVASRARR
;
A
#
# COMPACT_ATOMS: atom_id res chain seq x y z
N MET A 1 3.05 13.49 -24.06
CA MET A 1 3.71 12.89 -22.88
C MET A 1 3.48 11.39 -22.95
N MET A 2 4.52 10.58 -23.19
CA MET A 2 4.38 9.13 -23.32
C MET A 2 3.86 8.54 -22.01
N LYS A 3 2.81 7.72 -22.10
CA LYS A 3 2.29 6.94 -20.98
C LYS A 3 3.38 5.93 -20.60
N ARG A 4 3.82 5.90 -19.34
CA ARG A 4 4.79 4.89 -18.89
C ARG A 4 4.15 3.52 -19.02
N GLU A 5 4.78 2.63 -19.76
CA GLU A 5 4.33 1.25 -19.94
C GLU A 5 5.21 0.34 -19.12
N TYR A 6 4.62 -0.38 -18.19
CA TYR A 6 5.26 -1.43 -17.41
C TYR A 6 4.98 -2.78 -18.05
N ARG A 7 5.98 -3.66 -18.07
CA ARG A 7 5.83 -5.01 -18.62
C ARG A 7 5.15 -5.94 -17.63
N ARG A 8 5.57 -5.84 -16.34
CA ARG A 8 5.07 -6.74 -15.30
C ARG A 8 4.98 -6.06 -13.94
N ALA A 9 3.81 -6.15 -13.32
CA ALA A 9 3.57 -5.58 -12.01
C ALA A 9 3.41 -6.67 -10.95
N LEU A 10 4.16 -6.56 -9.83
CA LEU A 10 3.82 -7.26 -8.58
C LEU A 10 2.87 -6.39 -7.77
N ILE A 11 1.73 -6.96 -7.35
CA ILE A 11 0.76 -6.29 -6.47
C ILE A 11 0.56 -7.14 -5.22
N THR A 12 0.97 -6.61 -4.05
CA THR A 12 0.69 -7.27 -2.77
C THR A 12 -0.70 -6.90 -2.26
N GLY A 13 -1.38 -7.84 -1.60
CA GLY A 13 -2.75 -7.62 -1.13
C GLY A 13 -3.76 -7.45 -2.27
N ALA A 14 -3.56 -8.17 -3.37
CA ALA A 14 -4.35 -8.04 -4.61
C ALA A 14 -5.78 -8.60 -4.51
N THR A 15 -6.13 -9.31 -3.45
CA THR A 15 -7.42 -10.03 -3.31
C THR A 15 -8.63 -9.14 -3.06
N SER A 16 -8.44 -7.85 -2.76
CA SER A 16 -9.56 -6.93 -2.47
C SER A 16 -9.13 -5.46 -2.49
N GLY A 17 -10.11 -4.55 -2.42
CA GLY A 17 -9.90 -3.13 -2.18
C GLY A 17 -8.98 -2.47 -3.22
N ILE A 18 -8.01 -1.68 -2.73
CA ILE A 18 -7.12 -0.89 -3.59
C ILE A 18 -6.20 -1.79 -4.42
N GLY A 19 -5.73 -2.95 -3.87
CA GLY A 19 -4.87 -3.89 -4.60
C GLY A 19 -5.58 -4.49 -5.80
N ALA A 20 -6.82 -4.95 -5.64
CA ALA A 20 -7.65 -5.44 -6.75
C ALA A 20 -7.97 -4.32 -7.76
N ALA A 21 -8.16 -3.09 -7.27
CA ALA A 21 -8.37 -1.94 -8.14
C ALA A 21 -7.12 -1.60 -8.98
N PHE A 22 -5.92 -1.70 -8.42
CA PHE A 22 -4.68 -1.58 -9.21
C PHE A 22 -4.59 -2.63 -10.31
N ALA A 23 -4.90 -3.90 -10.00
CA ALA A 23 -4.85 -4.98 -10.98
C ALA A 23 -5.79 -4.72 -12.17
N ARG A 24 -6.97 -4.13 -11.90
CA ARG A 24 -7.96 -3.74 -12.94
C ARG A 24 -7.57 -2.47 -13.68
N ALA A 25 -6.94 -1.50 -13.00
CA ALA A 25 -6.59 -0.20 -13.59
C ALA A 25 -5.35 -0.24 -14.49
N LEU A 26 -4.48 -1.23 -14.31
CA LEU A 26 -3.31 -1.41 -15.17
C LEU A 26 -3.72 -1.86 -16.57
N PRO A 27 -3.03 -1.35 -17.64
CA PRO A 27 -3.31 -1.74 -19.01
C PRO A 27 -3.24 -3.25 -19.22
N ALA A 28 -4.03 -3.79 -20.16
CA ALA A 28 -4.00 -5.21 -20.50
C ALA A 28 -2.63 -5.68 -21.06
N THR A 29 -1.81 -4.74 -21.54
CA THR A 29 -0.42 -4.99 -21.96
C THR A 29 0.55 -5.21 -20.82
N THR A 30 0.13 -4.93 -19.56
CA THR A 30 0.94 -5.16 -18.37
C THR A 30 0.60 -6.53 -17.79
N GLY A 31 1.58 -7.44 -17.76
CA GLY A 31 1.47 -8.71 -17.05
C GLY A 31 1.36 -8.49 -15.53
N LEU A 32 0.71 -9.38 -14.83
CA LEU A 32 0.46 -9.27 -13.39
C LEU A 32 1.04 -10.46 -12.64
N LEU A 33 1.66 -10.18 -11.49
CA LEU A 33 1.94 -11.13 -10.43
C LEU A 33 1.13 -10.68 -9.20
N LEU A 34 0.05 -11.37 -8.91
CA LEU A 34 -0.89 -11.02 -7.84
C LEU A 34 -0.57 -11.81 -6.60
N SER A 35 -0.36 -11.15 -5.46
CA SER A 35 -0.08 -11.81 -4.20
C SER A 35 -1.10 -11.46 -3.12
N GLY A 36 -1.40 -12.46 -2.30
CA GLY A 36 -2.33 -12.38 -1.17
C GLY A 36 -2.39 -13.71 -0.41
N ARG A 37 -3.16 -13.75 0.68
CA ARG A 37 -3.29 -14.97 1.51
C ARG A 37 -4.42 -15.90 1.07
N ASP A 38 -5.41 -15.36 0.39
CA ASP A 38 -6.64 -16.05 -0.01
C ASP A 38 -6.48 -16.50 -1.48
N GLU A 39 -6.16 -17.77 -1.65
CA GLU A 39 -5.87 -18.37 -2.96
C GLU A 39 -7.10 -18.40 -3.86
N GLU A 40 -8.29 -18.65 -3.29
CA GLU A 40 -9.54 -18.67 -4.04
C GLU A 40 -9.85 -17.31 -4.65
N LYS A 41 -9.69 -16.22 -3.86
CA LYS A 41 -9.86 -14.86 -4.36
C LYS A 41 -8.78 -14.47 -5.36
N LEU A 42 -7.53 -14.93 -5.20
CA LEU A 42 -6.49 -14.73 -6.19
C LEU A 42 -6.87 -15.38 -7.51
N ALA A 43 -7.33 -16.65 -7.50
CA ALA A 43 -7.77 -17.36 -8.68
C ALA A 43 -8.99 -16.71 -9.35
N GLN A 44 -9.94 -16.20 -8.55
CA GLN A 44 -11.09 -15.45 -9.07
C GLN A 44 -10.64 -14.19 -9.84
N ILE A 45 -9.75 -13.37 -9.25
CA ILE A 45 -9.24 -12.16 -9.90
C ILE A 45 -8.37 -12.51 -11.10
N GLN A 46 -7.58 -13.56 -11.04
CA GLN A 46 -6.82 -14.06 -12.18
C GLN A 46 -7.76 -14.39 -13.36
N GLY A 47 -8.81 -15.16 -13.11
CA GLY A 47 -9.81 -15.49 -14.13
C GLY A 47 -10.53 -14.27 -14.71
N GLU A 48 -10.85 -13.28 -13.86
CA GLU A 48 -11.48 -12.01 -14.28
C GLU A 48 -10.56 -11.20 -15.20
N LEU A 49 -9.24 -11.21 -14.96
CA LEU A 49 -8.26 -10.38 -15.65
C LEU A 49 -7.54 -11.10 -16.78
N ALA A 50 -7.75 -12.40 -16.94
CA ALA A 50 -7.19 -13.18 -18.02
C ALA A 50 -7.83 -12.76 -19.36
N VAL A 51 -7.06 -12.07 -20.19
CA VAL A 51 -7.43 -11.71 -21.58
C VAL A 51 -6.31 -12.15 -22.52
N PRO A 52 -6.58 -12.39 -23.80
CA PRO A 52 -5.55 -12.78 -24.76
C PRO A 52 -4.35 -11.82 -24.75
N GLY A 53 -3.15 -12.36 -24.56
CA GLY A 53 -1.90 -11.59 -24.51
C GLY A 53 -1.54 -11.00 -23.16
N ARG A 54 -2.35 -11.14 -22.10
CA ARG A 54 -2.04 -10.73 -20.75
C ARG A 54 -1.67 -11.93 -19.87
N GLU A 55 -0.45 -11.97 -19.40
CA GLU A 55 -0.04 -12.95 -18.39
C GLU A 55 -0.52 -12.50 -17.01
N VAL A 56 -1.24 -13.38 -16.29
CA VAL A 56 -1.68 -13.12 -14.92
C VAL A 56 -1.32 -14.34 -14.07
N ASP A 57 -0.26 -14.19 -13.26
CA ASP A 57 0.17 -15.19 -12.29
C ASP A 57 -0.31 -14.84 -10.89
N ILE A 58 -0.50 -15.86 -10.07
CA ILE A 58 -0.84 -15.71 -8.66
C ILE A 58 0.21 -16.37 -7.77
N VAL A 59 0.49 -15.77 -6.62
CA VAL A 59 1.36 -16.32 -5.59
C VAL A 59 0.70 -16.11 -4.23
N ARG A 60 0.33 -17.21 -3.58
CA ARG A 60 -0.09 -17.14 -2.19
C ARG A 60 1.13 -16.80 -1.33
N ALA A 61 1.03 -15.72 -0.54
CA ALA A 61 2.06 -15.33 0.42
C ALA A 61 1.43 -14.65 1.65
N ASP A 62 1.86 -15.07 2.83
CA ASP A 62 1.59 -14.37 4.09
C ASP A 62 2.78 -13.47 4.42
N LEU A 63 2.59 -12.16 4.22
CA LEU A 63 3.63 -11.16 4.43
C LEU A 63 3.99 -10.92 5.91
N SER A 64 3.34 -11.57 6.85
CA SER A 64 3.79 -11.62 8.25
C SER A 64 4.94 -12.60 8.46
N LYS A 65 5.26 -13.44 7.45
CA LYS A 65 6.31 -14.45 7.47
C LYS A 65 7.43 -14.07 6.51
N LEU A 66 8.61 -13.87 7.04
CA LEU A 66 9.76 -13.36 6.27
C LEU A 66 10.22 -14.33 5.19
N ASP A 67 10.13 -15.63 5.44
CA ASP A 67 10.42 -16.70 4.46
C ASP A 67 9.47 -16.65 3.26
N GLU A 68 8.16 -16.43 3.49
CA GLU A 68 7.18 -16.28 2.41
C GLU A 68 7.40 -14.95 1.64
N VAL A 69 7.87 -13.89 2.32
CA VAL A 69 8.27 -12.62 1.67
C VAL A 69 9.48 -12.82 0.77
N HIS A 70 10.49 -13.57 1.22
CA HIS A 70 11.67 -13.89 0.40
C HIS A 70 11.30 -14.73 -0.82
N ALA A 71 10.50 -15.79 -0.64
CA ALA A 71 10.01 -16.61 -1.76
C ALA A 71 9.21 -15.78 -2.80
N LEU A 72 8.38 -14.83 -2.33
CA LEU A 72 7.67 -13.91 -3.22
C LEU A 72 8.63 -13.00 -3.98
N ALA A 73 9.68 -12.49 -3.32
CA ALA A 73 10.70 -11.65 -3.96
C ALA A 73 11.46 -12.42 -5.05
N GLU A 74 11.87 -13.65 -4.78
CA GLU A 74 12.54 -14.53 -5.76
C GLU A 74 11.63 -14.78 -6.97
N ARG A 75 10.36 -15.08 -6.74
CA ARG A 75 9.38 -15.26 -7.82
C ARG A 75 9.17 -14.01 -8.65
N ALA A 76 9.14 -12.84 -8.00
CA ALA A 76 8.98 -11.56 -8.68
C ALA A 76 10.22 -11.16 -9.49
N GLU A 77 11.42 -11.45 -8.99
CA GLU A 77 12.68 -11.22 -9.73
C GLU A 77 12.76 -12.14 -10.95
N ALA A 78 12.45 -13.43 -10.79
CA ALA A 78 12.38 -14.39 -11.90
C ALA A 78 11.35 -13.98 -12.97
N ALA A 79 10.25 -13.33 -12.55
CA ALA A 79 9.23 -12.77 -13.43
C ALA A 79 9.62 -11.43 -14.05
N SER A 80 10.82 -10.89 -13.75
CA SER A 80 11.31 -9.61 -14.27
C SER A 80 10.38 -8.44 -13.98
N VAL A 81 9.82 -8.36 -12.78
CA VAL A 81 8.91 -7.28 -12.35
C VAL A 81 9.60 -5.92 -12.51
N ASP A 82 8.91 -4.97 -13.16
CA ASP A 82 9.36 -3.58 -13.36
C ASP A 82 8.42 -2.55 -12.70
N LEU A 83 7.29 -3.02 -12.12
CA LEU A 83 6.41 -2.22 -11.25
C LEU A 83 6.10 -2.99 -9.97
N LEU A 84 6.60 -2.48 -8.83
CA LEU A 84 6.27 -3.02 -7.50
C LEU A 84 5.19 -2.16 -6.85
N ILE A 85 4.06 -2.78 -6.46
CA ILE A 85 2.98 -2.13 -5.73
C ILE A 85 2.88 -2.78 -4.33
N ASN A 86 3.56 -2.18 -3.35
CA ASN A 86 3.46 -2.50 -1.94
C ASN A 86 2.12 -1.97 -1.41
N ASN A 87 1.04 -2.75 -1.59
CA ASN A 87 -0.31 -2.35 -1.22
C ASN A 87 -0.84 -3.11 0.01
N ALA A 88 -0.35 -4.31 0.27
CA ALA A 88 -0.80 -5.07 1.44
C ALA A 88 -0.65 -4.25 2.72
N GLY A 89 -1.65 -4.30 3.57
CA GLY A 89 -1.61 -3.63 4.87
C GLY A 89 -2.72 -4.15 5.78
N ILE A 90 -2.41 -4.21 7.06
CA ILE A 90 -3.32 -4.59 8.13
C ILE A 90 -3.22 -3.60 9.28
N GLY A 91 -4.16 -3.65 10.20
CA GLY A 91 -4.16 -2.85 11.42
C GLY A 91 -5.38 -3.19 12.26
N GLU A 92 -5.31 -2.92 13.55
CA GLU A 92 -6.36 -3.21 14.51
C GLU A 92 -6.71 -1.94 15.30
N LEU A 93 -7.99 -1.61 15.36
CA LEU A 93 -8.52 -0.44 16.05
C LEU A 93 -8.93 -0.82 17.47
N GLY A 94 -8.32 -0.22 18.47
CA GLY A 94 -8.62 -0.45 19.88
C GLY A 94 -7.51 0.03 20.79
N ALA A 95 -7.66 -0.21 22.09
CA ALA A 95 -6.56 0.04 23.01
C ALA A 95 -5.51 -1.05 22.84
N ILE A 96 -4.25 -0.68 22.69
CA ILE A 96 -3.14 -1.61 22.43
C ILE A 96 -3.02 -2.72 23.49
N ALA A 97 -3.40 -2.41 24.73
CA ALA A 97 -3.39 -3.38 25.82
C ALA A 97 -4.45 -4.50 25.67
N ASP A 98 -5.44 -4.30 24.82
CA ASP A 98 -6.52 -5.28 24.57
C ASP A 98 -6.26 -6.12 23.32
N HIS A 99 -5.24 -5.75 22.50
CA HIS A 99 -4.90 -6.48 21.29
C HIS A 99 -4.00 -7.68 21.59
N ALA A 100 -4.11 -8.73 20.79
CA ALA A 100 -3.15 -9.82 20.81
C ALA A 100 -1.77 -9.32 20.38
N LEU A 101 -0.71 -9.76 21.09
CA LEU A 101 0.67 -9.40 20.74
C LEU A 101 0.98 -9.68 19.27
N GLU A 102 0.55 -10.84 18.79
CA GLU A 102 0.78 -11.30 17.41
C GLU A 102 0.11 -10.37 16.37
N ALA A 103 -1.04 -9.79 16.67
CA ALA A 103 -1.73 -8.87 15.77
C ALA A 103 -0.92 -7.57 15.57
N GLU A 104 -0.36 -7.03 16.66
CA GLU A 104 0.49 -5.84 16.62
C GLU A 104 1.82 -6.11 15.91
N VAL A 105 2.47 -7.24 16.22
CA VAL A 105 3.71 -7.66 15.56
C VAL A 105 3.46 -7.90 14.07
N ASN A 106 2.39 -8.62 13.70
CA ASN A 106 2.03 -8.87 12.31
C ASN A 106 1.74 -7.58 11.55
N THR A 107 1.18 -6.56 12.22
CA THR A 107 0.98 -5.23 11.61
C THR A 107 2.33 -4.62 11.22
N ALA A 108 3.34 -4.69 12.08
CA ALA A 108 4.69 -4.21 11.76
C ALA A 108 5.35 -5.07 10.65
N MET A 109 5.21 -6.40 10.71
CA MET A 109 5.77 -7.30 9.71
C MET A 109 5.20 -7.02 8.32
N VAL A 110 3.89 -6.93 8.18
CA VAL A 110 3.22 -6.71 6.88
C VAL A 110 3.44 -5.31 6.35
N ASN A 111 3.24 -4.29 7.22
CA ASN A 111 3.23 -2.89 6.76
C ASN A 111 4.63 -2.28 6.65
N VAL A 112 5.64 -2.84 7.34
CA VAL A 112 7.00 -2.27 7.37
C VAL A 112 8.02 -3.26 6.82
N VAL A 113 8.18 -4.42 7.48
CA VAL A 113 9.28 -5.35 7.15
C VAL A 113 9.12 -5.90 5.73
N ALA A 114 7.93 -6.33 5.33
CA ALA A 114 7.67 -6.83 3.99
C ALA A 114 7.89 -5.76 2.91
N VAL A 115 7.49 -4.50 3.17
CA VAL A 115 7.71 -3.37 2.26
C VAL A 115 9.20 -3.14 2.01
N VAL A 116 10.01 -3.11 3.08
CA VAL A 116 11.47 -2.96 2.97
C VAL A 116 12.10 -4.14 2.26
N ALA A 117 11.73 -5.37 2.64
CA ALA A 117 12.30 -6.60 2.08
C ALA A 117 12.03 -6.73 0.58
N LEU A 118 10.78 -6.59 0.15
CA LEU A 118 10.41 -6.65 -1.27
C LEU A 118 11.07 -5.53 -2.08
N THR A 119 11.04 -4.30 -1.56
CA THR A 119 11.68 -3.15 -2.22
C THR A 119 13.17 -3.39 -2.39
N ARG A 120 13.89 -3.77 -1.31
CA ARG A 120 15.33 -4.00 -1.36
C ARG A 120 15.72 -5.18 -2.26
N ALA A 121 14.92 -6.25 -2.25
CA ALA A 121 15.20 -7.43 -3.07
C ALA A 121 15.04 -7.14 -4.58
N LEU A 122 14.00 -6.38 -4.98
CA LEU A 122 13.68 -6.16 -6.38
C LEU A 122 14.38 -4.94 -7.00
N LEU A 123 14.68 -3.91 -6.21
CA LEU A 123 15.20 -2.64 -6.72
C LEU A 123 16.46 -2.76 -7.57
N PRO A 124 17.51 -3.55 -7.20
CA PRO A 124 18.72 -3.65 -8.01
C PRO A 124 18.43 -4.18 -9.42
N GLY A 125 17.66 -5.27 -9.52
CA GLY A 125 17.28 -5.85 -10.81
C GLY A 125 16.37 -4.93 -11.63
N MET A 126 15.46 -4.19 -10.97
CA MET A 126 14.64 -3.18 -11.64
C MET A 126 15.48 -2.05 -12.27
N ILE A 127 16.48 -1.54 -11.56
CA ILE A 127 17.40 -0.52 -12.08
C ILE A 127 18.19 -1.06 -13.27
N GLU A 128 18.78 -2.25 -13.13
CA GLU A 128 19.57 -2.89 -14.19
C GLU A 128 18.74 -3.10 -15.46
N ARG A 129 17.55 -3.70 -15.33
CA ARG A 129 16.63 -3.93 -16.47
C ARG A 129 16.19 -2.62 -17.11
N ALA A 130 15.85 -1.61 -16.30
CA ALA A 130 15.42 -0.31 -16.81
C ALA A 130 16.54 0.39 -17.61
N ARG A 131 17.77 0.36 -17.13
CA ARG A 131 18.94 0.91 -17.85
C ARG A 131 19.23 0.16 -19.14
N ARG A 132 19.26 -1.17 -19.09
CA ARG A 132 19.52 -2.02 -20.24
C ARG A 132 18.49 -1.85 -21.35
N ASP A 133 17.21 -1.78 -20.99
CA ASP A 133 16.09 -1.78 -21.94
C ASP A 133 15.66 -0.36 -22.34
N GLY A 134 16.27 0.69 -21.80
CA GLY A 134 15.88 2.09 -22.03
C GLY A 134 14.46 2.42 -21.54
N ARG A 135 13.98 1.72 -20.50
CA ARG A 135 12.63 1.82 -19.94
C ARG A 135 12.66 2.45 -18.54
N SER A 136 11.50 2.53 -17.92
CA SER A 136 11.39 3.03 -16.54
C SER A 136 10.77 1.96 -15.65
N GLY A 137 11.32 1.78 -14.45
CA GLY A 137 10.71 1.05 -13.36
C GLY A 137 9.82 1.93 -12.48
N GLY A 138 9.01 1.31 -11.64
CA GLY A 138 8.17 2.02 -10.68
C GLY A 138 7.98 1.26 -9.36
N ILE A 139 7.95 2.02 -8.26
CA ILE A 139 7.60 1.51 -6.93
C ILE A 139 6.47 2.37 -6.39
N ILE A 140 5.35 1.74 -6.03
CA ILE A 140 4.24 2.38 -5.32
C ILE A 140 4.18 1.80 -3.91
N ILE A 141 4.13 2.67 -2.90
CA ILE A 141 3.99 2.30 -1.49
C ILE A 141 2.66 2.87 -0.97
N LEU A 142 1.76 1.99 -0.53
CA LEU A 142 0.47 2.38 0.04
C LEU A 142 0.63 2.74 1.52
N SER A 143 0.78 4.03 1.78
CA SER A 143 0.67 4.63 3.10
C SER A 143 -0.81 4.91 3.45
N SER A 144 -1.07 5.99 4.15
CA SER A 144 -2.41 6.46 4.56
C SER A 144 -2.36 7.92 4.96
N THR A 145 -3.50 8.61 4.99
CA THR A 145 -3.59 9.90 5.69
C THR A 145 -3.31 9.80 7.18
N ALA A 146 -3.39 8.61 7.78
CA ALA A 146 -2.95 8.34 9.15
C ALA A 146 -1.43 8.53 9.37
N ALA A 147 -0.64 8.60 8.29
CA ALA A 147 0.79 8.87 8.35
C ALA A 147 1.13 10.29 8.83
N PHE A 148 0.21 11.24 8.67
CA PHE A 148 0.49 12.65 8.95
C PHE A 148 0.30 13.05 10.41
N ALA A 149 -0.27 12.18 11.25
CA ALA A 149 -0.51 12.47 12.67
C ALA A 149 -0.52 11.21 13.53
N PRO A 150 -0.19 11.32 14.84
CA PRO A 150 -0.42 10.22 15.77
C PRO A 150 -1.92 9.92 15.86
N VAL A 151 -2.31 8.65 15.71
CA VAL A 151 -3.72 8.22 15.81
C VAL A 151 -3.87 7.33 17.04
N PRO A 152 -4.35 7.86 18.20
CA PRO A 152 -4.65 7.04 19.37
C PRO A 152 -5.65 5.94 19.05
N PHE A 153 -5.52 4.79 19.69
CA PHE A 153 -6.29 3.56 19.42
C PHE A 153 -6.06 2.93 18.03
N PHE A 154 -5.05 3.41 17.30
CA PHE A 154 -4.60 2.86 16.02
C PHE A 154 -3.10 3.07 15.85
N SER A 155 -2.38 2.95 16.98
CA SER A 155 -1.00 3.42 17.15
C SER A 155 -0.03 2.74 16.19
N THR A 156 0.01 1.40 16.20
CA THR A 156 0.93 0.62 15.37
C THR A 156 0.65 0.81 13.89
N TYR A 157 -0.62 0.84 13.49
CA TYR A 157 -0.99 1.12 12.11
C TYR A 157 -0.52 2.52 11.68
N ALA A 158 -0.87 3.57 12.44
CA ALA A 158 -0.49 4.94 12.07
C ALA A 158 1.04 5.11 12.02
N ALA A 159 1.77 4.53 12.99
CA ALA A 159 3.22 4.54 12.99
C ALA A 159 3.81 3.81 11.78
N SER A 160 3.25 2.65 11.39
CA SER A 160 3.69 1.93 10.21
C SER A 160 3.45 2.73 8.92
N LYS A 161 2.34 3.48 8.83
CA LYS A 161 2.05 4.33 7.67
C LYS A 161 2.91 5.60 7.63
N THR A 162 3.34 6.11 8.79
CA THR A 162 4.36 7.16 8.89
C THR A 162 5.72 6.64 8.39
N PHE A 163 6.08 5.40 8.74
CA PHE A 163 7.27 4.75 8.20
C PHE A 163 7.20 4.69 6.67
N ASP A 164 6.11 4.17 6.09
CA ASP A 164 5.91 4.07 4.64
C ASP A 164 6.10 5.42 3.94
N LEU A 165 5.57 6.50 4.55
CA LEU A 165 5.69 7.85 4.00
C LEU A 165 7.15 8.30 3.97
N HIS A 166 7.85 8.29 5.10
CA HIS A 166 9.23 8.77 5.18
C HIS A 166 10.20 7.88 4.42
N TYR A 167 10.01 6.56 4.47
CA TYR A 167 10.81 5.60 3.71
C TYR A 167 10.71 5.85 2.20
N GLY A 168 9.48 6.02 1.70
CA GLY A 168 9.27 6.26 0.27
C GLY A 168 9.76 7.62 -0.19
N GLU A 169 9.64 8.69 0.63
CA GLU A 169 10.20 10.01 0.32
C GLU A 169 11.74 9.98 0.26
N ALA A 170 12.39 9.34 1.24
CA ALA A 170 13.85 9.17 1.26
C ALA A 170 14.33 8.34 0.08
N LEU A 171 13.69 7.21 -0.19
CA LEU A 171 14.03 6.34 -1.32
C LEU A 171 13.86 7.05 -2.67
N ALA A 172 12.84 7.89 -2.82
CA ALA A 172 12.65 8.68 -4.04
C ALA A 172 13.82 9.65 -4.28
N GLU A 173 14.38 10.24 -3.21
CA GLU A 173 15.55 11.12 -3.31
C GLU A 173 16.83 10.34 -3.59
N GLU A 174 17.03 9.18 -2.95
CA GLU A 174 18.17 8.30 -3.22
C GLU A 174 18.20 7.83 -4.68
N LEU A 175 17.03 7.64 -5.29
CA LEU A 175 16.89 7.22 -6.68
C LEU A 175 16.83 8.38 -7.68
N ARG A 176 17.16 9.60 -7.26
CA ARG A 176 17.22 10.75 -8.16
C ARG A 176 18.24 10.52 -9.29
N GLY A 177 17.74 10.54 -10.52
CA GLY A 177 18.55 10.25 -11.72
C GLY A 177 18.56 8.77 -12.13
N GLU A 178 18.03 7.87 -11.30
CA GLU A 178 17.82 6.48 -11.68
C GLU A 178 16.52 6.30 -12.49
N PRO A 179 16.46 5.29 -13.38
CA PRO A 179 15.27 5.05 -14.20
C PRO A 179 14.13 4.36 -13.42
N VAL A 180 14.09 4.47 -12.10
CA VAL A 180 13.03 3.93 -11.24
C VAL A 180 12.39 5.07 -10.47
N SER A 181 11.06 5.19 -10.56
CA SER A 181 10.29 6.21 -9.86
C SER A 181 9.62 5.62 -8.62
N VAL A 182 9.64 6.37 -7.52
CA VAL A 182 8.93 6.02 -6.28
C VAL A 182 7.74 6.94 -6.09
N LEU A 183 6.61 6.37 -5.68
CA LEU A 183 5.41 7.08 -5.30
C LEU A 183 4.87 6.54 -3.98
N VAL A 184 4.68 7.41 -3.00
CA VAL A 184 3.91 7.12 -1.80
C VAL A 184 2.47 7.59 -2.02
N VAL A 185 1.52 6.69 -1.86
CA VAL A 185 0.09 7.02 -1.92
C VAL A 185 -0.46 7.07 -0.51
N CYS A 186 -1.10 8.18 -0.15
CA CYS A 186 -1.71 8.39 1.16
C CYS A 186 -3.23 8.50 1.00
N PRO A 187 -3.97 7.37 0.93
CA PRO A 187 -5.41 7.40 0.85
C PRO A 187 -6.02 7.92 2.14
N GLY A 188 -7.09 8.70 2.03
CA GLY A 188 -8.07 8.88 3.10
C GLY A 188 -8.95 7.65 3.26
N ALA A 189 -10.08 7.81 3.97
CA ALA A 189 -11.06 6.75 4.07
C ALA A 189 -11.45 6.23 2.68
N THR A 190 -11.31 4.93 2.47
CA THR A 190 -11.58 4.26 1.20
C THR A 190 -12.53 3.09 1.43
N ASN A 191 -13.49 2.92 0.52
CA ASN A 191 -14.52 1.89 0.61
C ASN A 191 -13.95 0.50 0.31
N THR A 192 -13.35 -0.13 1.32
CA THR A 192 -12.71 -1.44 1.24
C THR A 192 -13.11 -2.32 2.43
N ALA A 193 -12.81 -3.61 2.34
CA ALA A 193 -12.95 -4.53 3.47
C ALA A 193 -11.90 -4.31 4.59
N PHE A 194 -11.02 -3.32 4.47
CA PHE A 194 -10.02 -3.01 5.48
C PHE A 194 -10.67 -2.62 6.81
N GLY A 195 -11.69 -1.76 6.79
CA GLY A 195 -12.39 -1.31 7.99
C GLY A 195 -12.95 -2.46 8.83
N GLY A 196 -13.67 -3.40 8.21
CA GLY A 196 -14.20 -4.57 8.90
C GLY A 196 -13.10 -5.45 9.50
N ARG A 197 -11.96 -5.63 8.80
CA ARG A 197 -10.81 -6.36 9.33
C ARG A 197 -10.07 -5.62 10.45
N ALA A 198 -10.10 -4.29 10.42
CA ALA A 198 -9.49 -3.43 11.44
C ALA A 198 -10.42 -3.15 12.64
N GLY A 199 -11.61 -3.77 12.70
CA GLY A 199 -12.53 -3.66 13.81
C GLY A 199 -13.51 -2.47 13.74
N TYR A 200 -13.71 -1.87 12.54
CA TYR A 200 -14.76 -0.85 12.35
C TYR A 200 -15.55 -1.11 11.06
N GLU A 201 -16.78 -1.53 11.20
CA GLU A 201 -17.63 -1.94 10.05
C GLU A 201 -18.26 -0.76 9.30
N ARG A 202 -18.22 0.44 9.85
CA ARG A 202 -18.96 1.57 9.31
C ARG A 202 -18.24 2.25 8.16
N ARG A 203 -18.87 2.28 6.99
CA ARG A 203 -18.45 3.13 5.87
C ARG A 203 -18.43 4.60 6.34
N LEU A 204 -17.24 5.22 6.29
CA LEU A 204 -17.11 6.62 6.68
C LEU A 204 -17.69 7.51 5.57
N PRO A 205 -18.48 8.57 5.91
CA PRO A 205 -19.00 9.49 4.92
C PRO A 205 -17.87 10.11 4.11
N GLY A 206 -18.01 10.13 2.79
CA GLY A 206 -17.01 10.70 1.89
C GLY A 206 -15.82 9.77 1.62
N SER A 207 -15.92 8.48 1.94
CA SER A 207 -14.94 7.48 1.51
C SER A 207 -14.78 7.49 -0.01
N ALA A 208 -13.51 7.43 -0.47
CA ALA A 208 -13.19 7.26 -1.88
C ALA A 208 -13.47 5.82 -2.35
N GLU A 209 -13.70 5.64 -3.63
CA GLU A 209 -13.73 4.29 -4.20
C GLU A 209 -12.30 3.80 -4.49
N PRO A 210 -12.03 2.49 -4.32
CA PRO A 210 -10.70 1.91 -4.55
C PRO A 210 -10.14 2.22 -5.94
N MET A 211 -11.01 2.25 -6.95
CA MET A 211 -10.62 2.54 -8.34
C MET A 211 -10.13 3.97 -8.52
N ASP A 212 -10.72 4.94 -7.81
CA ASP A 212 -10.27 6.34 -7.86
C ASP A 212 -8.87 6.49 -7.27
N VAL A 213 -8.61 5.77 -6.17
CA VAL A 213 -7.28 5.75 -5.54
C VAL A 213 -6.24 5.14 -6.48
N ALA A 214 -6.51 3.96 -7.04
CA ALA A 214 -5.60 3.27 -7.95
C ALA A 214 -5.33 4.08 -9.22
N SER A 215 -6.37 4.61 -9.86
CA SER A 215 -6.27 5.42 -11.07
C SER A 215 -5.46 6.70 -10.84
N LYS A 216 -5.71 7.38 -9.72
CA LYS A 216 -4.96 8.58 -9.34
C LYS A 216 -3.50 8.28 -9.06
N ALA A 217 -3.21 7.19 -8.34
CA ALA A 217 -1.85 6.75 -8.05
C ALA A 217 -1.06 6.48 -9.35
N LEU A 218 -1.63 5.74 -10.30
CA LEU A 218 -0.98 5.47 -11.59
C LEU A 218 -0.74 6.74 -12.41
N GLN A 219 -1.61 7.76 -12.29
CA GLN A 219 -1.39 9.07 -12.91
C GLN A 219 -0.27 9.87 -12.23
N CYS A 220 -0.08 9.71 -10.92
CA CYS A 220 0.91 10.43 -10.12
C CYS A 220 2.32 9.83 -10.24
N LEU A 221 2.44 8.52 -10.50
CA LEU A 221 3.72 7.81 -10.56
C LEU A 221 4.67 8.44 -11.58
N GLY A 222 5.85 8.81 -11.10
CA GLY A 222 6.89 9.49 -11.88
C GLY A 222 6.63 10.97 -12.18
N ARG A 223 5.63 11.56 -11.52
CA ARG A 223 5.35 13.01 -11.57
C ARG A 223 5.52 13.69 -10.23
N GLN A 224 5.26 12.98 -9.16
CA GLN A 224 5.38 13.45 -7.77
C GLN A 224 5.78 12.29 -6.87
N THR A 225 6.34 12.59 -5.72
CA THR A 225 6.76 11.58 -4.74
C THR A 225 5.63 11.16 -3.80
N VAL A 226 4.74 12.09 -3.43
CA VAL A 226 3.60 11.82 -2.53
C VAL A 226 2.29 12.18 -3.22
N CYS A 227 1.32 11.27 -3.16
CA CYS A 227 -0.02 11.45 -3.70
C CYS A 227 -1.06 11.23 -2.60
N VAL A 228 -1.67 12.30 -2.12
CA VAL A 228 -2.80 12.22 -1.18
C VAL A 228 -4.09 12.09 -1.98
N THR A 229 -4.92 11.09 -1.63
CA THR A 229 -6.22 10.86 -2.27
C THR A 229 -7.35 10.92 -1.24
N GLY A 230 -8.55 11.27 -1.69
CA GLY A 230 -9.72 11.46 -0.82
C GLY A 230 -9.99 12.94 -0.49
N ARG A 231 -11.03 13.17 0.31
CA ARG A 231 -11.56 14.53 0.59
C ARG A 231 -10.78 15.35 1.62
N ILE A 232 -9.89 14.70 2.39
CA ILE A 232 -9.09 15.39 3.42
C ILE A 232 -7.81 15.88 2.74
N GLY A 233 -7.72 17.18 2.53
CA GLY A 233 -6.54 17.80 1.94
C GLY A 233 -5.34 17.79 2.90
N PRO A 234 -4.09 17.84 2.38
CA PRO A 234 -2.85 17.79 3.17
C PRO A 234 -2.76 18.86 4.26
N ILE A 235 -3.40 20.02 4.05
CA ILE A 235 -3.37 21.16 4.98
C ILE A 235 -4.08 20.86 6.29
N ALA A 236 -5.16 20.06 6.26
CA ALA A 236 -5.93 19.70 7.46
C ALA A 236 -5.19 18.70 8.37
N LEU A 237 -4.12 18.09 7.88
CA LEU A 237 -3.37 17.04 8.57
C LEU A 237 -1.97 17.49 9.01
N ASN A 238 -1.62 18.80 8.85
CA ASN A 238 -0.30 19.28 9.23
C ASN A 238 -0.23 19.58 10.74
N PRO A 239 0.37 18.69 11.55
CA PRO A 239 0.44 18.86 13.01
C PRO A 239 1.39 19.97 13.44
N LEU A 240 2.11 20.63 12.51
CA LEU A 240 3.00 21.75 12.81
C LEU A 240 2.24 23.02 13.19
N LEU A 241 0.94 23.09 12.90
CA LEU A 241 0.10 24.27 13.18
C LEU A 241 -0.52 24.27 14.60
N ALA A 242 -0.38 23.18 15.36
CA ALA A 242 -0.87 23.08 16.74
C ALA A 242 0.14 22.35 17.63
N PRO A 243 0.17 22.64 18.95
CA PRO A 243 0.98 21.86 19.89
C PRO A 243 0.62 20.37 19.77
N ARG A 244 1.60 19.52 19.46
CA ARG A 244 1.38 18.08 19.19
C ARG A 244 0.53 17.39 20.27
N ARG A 245 0.74 17.77 21.56
CA ARG A 245 -0.01 17.19 22.68
C ARG A 245 -1.49 17.57 22.66
N ALA A 246 -1.83 18.82 22.31
CA ALA A 246 -3.23 19.27 22.19
C ALA A 246 -3.91 18.59 21.01
N PHE A 247 -3.24 18.51 19.86
CA PHE A 247 -3.75 17.82 18.67
C PHE A 247 -3.98 16.31 18.94
N THR A 248 -3.00 15.61 19.53
CA THR A 248 -3.12 14.19 19.90
C THR A 248 -4.23 13.96 20.92
N GLY A 249 -4.41 14.87 21.88
CA GLY A 249 -5.47 14.80 22.89
C GLY A 249 -6.86 14.94 22.28
N ALA A 250 -7.06 15.89 21.37
CA ALA A 250 -8.33 16.10 20.67
C ALA A 250 -8.66 14.90 19.78
N LEU A 251 -7.68 14.40 19.01
CA LEU A 251 -7.85 13.22 18.17
C LEU A 251 -8.16 11.98 19.02
N GLY A 252 -7.48 11.81 20.16
CA GLY A 252 -7.73 10.71 21.09
C GLY A 252 -9.13 10.73 21.69
N ALA A 253 -9.71 11.91 21.95
CA ALA A 253 -11.09 12.02 22.41
C ALA A 253 -12.09 11.52 21.34
N GLY A 254 -11.87 11.91 20.06
CA GLY A 254 -12.68 11.43 18.94
C GLY A 254 -12.55 9.92 18.73
N MET A 255 -11.33 9.40 18.78
CA MET A 255 -11.05 7.97 18.56
C MET A 255 -11.58 7.09 19.69
N ARG A 256 -11.60 7.54 20.97
CA ARG A 256 -12.28 6.84 22.07
C ARG A 256 -13.76 6.62 21.78
N PHE A 257 -14.43 7.63 21.23
CA PHE A 257 -15.85 7.51 20.84
C PHE A 257 -16.05 6.48 19.72
N VAL A 258 -15.17 6.46 18.70
CA VAL A 258 -15.22 5.47 17.61
C VAL A 258 -14.95 4.06 18.15
N ALA A 259 -13.89 3.88 18.96
CA ALA A 259 -13.51 2.60 19.53
C ALA A 259 -14.58 2.03 20.49
N SER A 260 -15.29 2.89 21.25
CA SER A 260 -16.38 2.44 22.13
C SER A 260 -17.60 1.92 21.37
N ARG A 261 -17.81 2.32 20.11
CA ARG A 261 -18.89 1.85 19.25
C ARG A 261 -18.53 0.60 18.45
N ALA A 262 -17.27 0.36 18.18
CA ALA A 262 -16.78 -0.86 17.53
C ALA A 262 -16.90 -2.11 18.44
N ARG A 263 -17.04 -1.92 19.76
CA ARG A 263 -17.21 -2.99 20.77
C ARG A 263 -18.68 -3.38 21.04
N ARG A 264 -19.63 -2.74 20.39
CA ARG A 264 -21.08 -3.04 20.47
C ARG A 264 -21.57 -3.63 19.15
#